data_1b6b6de2a60f4e5b9d092f5676295f25
#
_entry.id   1b6b6de2a60f4e5b9d092f5676295f25
#
_cell.length_a   1.000
_cell.length_b   1.000
_cell.length_c   1.000
_cell.angle_alpha   90.00
_cell.angle_beta   90.00
_cell.angle_gamma   90.00
#
_symmetry.space_group_name_H-M   'P 1'
#
loop_
_entity.id
_entity.type
_entity.pdbx_description
1 polymer ?
#
loop_
_entity_poly.entity_id
_entity_poly.type
_entity_poly.pdbx_seq_one_letter_code
_entity_poly.pdbx_strand_id
1 'polypeptide(L)'
;MRKALIRITLLGFTLMAFSNVIAQETHTIYLWKNGAPGFEKLKNKPESAQDWWVRDIHNPSVVVYTPAKEIANSTAVLIAPGGGHRNLVFNAEGRDAALFFNKLGITAFVLKYRLARQEGSPYSLDIHPQQDAYRALRTIRSRANEFGIDPNKIGFMGFSAGGEVVASVSYKSGDGDTTAKDPINRINGKPNFQILVYPGPLWIPTTIDANAPPAFMVAAMDDACCAKPIIDLAQLYHAAKVSAEIHLYAKGDHAFNMGHRTTLKGLHTWADRLADWLEDSGYIPAQKVAETK
;
A
#
# COMPACT_ATOMS: atom_id res chain seq x y z
N MET A 1 17.00 76.16 -0.28
CA MET A 1 17.44 74.95 0.42
C MET A 1 16.24 73.97 0.50
N ARG A 2 16.15 72.98 -0.42
CA ARG A 2 15.08 71.98 -0.46
C ARG A 2 15.59 70.72 0.18
N LYS A 3 14.96 70.23 1.28
CA LYS A 3 15.25 68.97 1.93
C LYS A 3 14.52 67.85 1.20
N ALA A 4 15.26 66.91 0.63
CA ALA A 4 14.71 65.68 0.06
C ALA A 4 14.48 64.67 1.17
N LEU A 5 13.24 64.18 1.28
CA LEU A 5 12.88 63.04 2.16
C LEU A 5 13.05 61.75 1.38
N ILE A 6 13.99 60.91 1.79
CA ILE A 6 14.16 59.56 1.27
C ILE A 6 13.19 58.64 2.03
N ARG A 7 12.19 58.11 1.34
CA ARG A 7 11.34 57.03 1.87
C ARG A 7 12.00 55.70 1.60
N ILE A 8 12.44 55.02 2.65
CA ILE A 8 12.92 53.64 2.61
C ILE A 8 11.71 52.72 2.72
N THR A 9 11.36 52.06 1.65
CA THR A 9 10.32 50.99 1.64
C THR A 9 11.00 49.68 2.04
N LEU A 10 10.72 49.21 3.25
CA LEU A 10 11.17 47.88 3.70
C LEU A 10 10.27 46.84 3.02
N LEU A 11 10.82 46.11 2.06
CA LEU A 11 10.18 44.93 1.48
C LEU A 11 10.41 43.75 2.44
N GLY A 12 9.40 43.38 3.21
CA GLY A 12 9.42 42.19 4.06
C GLY A 12 9.34 40.93 3.20
N PHE A 13 10.47 40.23 3.01
CA PHE A 13 10.50 38.90 2.45
C PHE A 13 10.03 37.90 3.53
N THR A 14 8.78 37.45 3.41
CA THR A 14 8.28 36.35 4.23
C THR A 14 8.86 35.04 3.65
N LEU A 15 9.90 34.51 4.27
CA LEU A 15 10.43 33.19 3.95
C LEU A 15 9.41 32.14 4.40
N MET A 16 8.61 31.60 3.48
CA MET A 16 7.85 30.38 3.73
C MET A 16 8.84 29.21 3.85
N ALA A 17 9.13 28.81 5.07
CA ALA A 17 9.83 27.56 5.34
C ALA A 17 8.92 26.40 4.96
N PHE A 18 9.12 25.80 3.80
CA PHE A 18 8.57 24.49 3.49
C PHE A 18 9.26 23.47 4.40
N SER A 19 8.59 23.11 5.47
CA SER A 19 8.99 21.98 6.29
C SER A 19 8.84 20.73 5.42
N ASN A 20 9.95 20.11 5.03
CA ASN A 20 9.92 18.78 4.46
C ASN A 20 9.37 17.85 5.54
N VAL A 21 8.10 17.47 5.43
CA VAL A 21 7.48 16.45 6.29
C VAL A 21 8.08 15.11 5.87
N ILE A 22 9.17 14.73 6.51
CA ILE A 22 9.80 13.43 6.31
C ILE A 22 9.02 12.45 7.15
N ALA A 23 8.29 11.55 6.48
CA ALA A 23 7.74 10.37 7.13
C ALA A 23 8.88 9.54 7.70
N GLN A 24 8.77 9.17 8.96
CA GLN A 24 9.80 8.42 9.67
C GLN A 24 9.35 6.96 9.80
N GLU A 25 10.23 6.02 9.38
CA GLU A 25 10.09 4.62 9.78
C GLU A 25 10.14 4.57 11.32
N THR A 26 9.06 4.08 11.93
CA THR A 26 8.95 4.12 13.38
C THR A 26 9.44 2.84 14.03
N HIS A 27 9.03 1.69 13.52
CA HIS A 27 9.45 0.39 14.04
C HIS A 27 8.95 -0.76 13.15
N THR A 28 9.51 -1.95 13.39
CA THR A 28 9.07 -3.20 12.77
C THR A 28 8.20 -3.99 13.73
N ILE A 29 7.06 -4.49 13.26
CA ILE A 29 6.16 -5.36 13.98
C ILE A 29 6.22 -6.75 13.37
N TYR A 30 6.74 -7.72 14.09
CA TYR A 30 6.71 -9.12 13.68
C TYR A 30 5.30 -9.69 13.84
N LEU A 31 4.82 -10.43 12.83
CA LEU A 31 3.44 -10.90 12.78
C LEU A 31 3.16 -12.02 13.79
N TRP A 32 4.18 -12.79 14.16
CA TRP A 32 4.08 -13.84 15.17
C TRP A 32 5.21 -13.73 16.19
N LYS A 33 4.85 -13.66 17.45
CA LYS A 33 5.79 -13.55 18.58
C LYS A 33 6.84 -14.67 18.57
N ASN A 34 6.43 -15.89 18.24
CA ASN A 34 7.29 -17.07 18.29
C ASN A 34 7.83 -17.49 16.91
N GLY A 35 7.59 -16.72 15.86
CA GLY A 35 7.89 -17.05 14.47
C GLY A 35 6.66 -17.57 13.71
N ALA A 36 6.75 -17.60 12.38
CA ALA A 36 5.65 -18.02 11.52
C ALA A 36 5.26 -19.48 11.77
N PRO A 37 3.94 -19.81 11.80
CA PRO A 37 3.45 -21.15 12.09
C PRO A 37 4.08 -22.22 11.19
N GLY A 38 4.62 -23.28 11.81
CA GLY A 38 5.34 -24.36 11.14
C GLY A 38 6.80 -24.06 10.76
N PHE A 39 7.25 -22.83 10.99
CA PHE A 39 8.60 -22.35 10.66
C PHE A 39 9.25 -21.59 11.81
N GLU A 40 8.82 -21.80 13.02
CA GLU A 40 9.27 -21.08 14.23
C GLU A 40 10.79 -21.16 14.41
N LYS A 41 11.41 -22.29 14.00
CA LYS A 41 12.86 -22.49 14.05
C LYS A 41 13.64 -21.55 13.13
N LEU A 42 12.98 -20.99 12.12
CA LEU A 42 13.62 -20.10 11.14
C LEU A 42 13.56 -18.61 11.54
N LYS A 43 12.80 -18.23 12.57
CA LYS A 43 12.53 -16.83 12.92
C LYS A 43 13.77 -15.95 13.13
N ASN A 44 14.88 -16.55 13.54
CA ASN A 44 16.12 -15.83 13.81
C ASN A 44 17.12 -15.87 12.64
N LYS A 45 16.76 -16.49 11.50
CA LYS A 45 17.57 -16.39 10.31
C LYS A 45 17.51 -14.95 9.77
N PRO A 46 18.65 -14.32 9.45
CA PRO A 46 18.67 -12.95 9.00
C PRO A 46 18.02 -12.81 7.61
N GLU A 47 17.41 -11.69 7.37
CA GLU A 47 17.01 -11.25 6.03
C GLU A 47 18.27 -10.81 5.25
N SER A 48 18.24 -11.02 3.94
CA SER A 48 19.21 -10.44 3.00
C SER A 48 18.60 -9.21 2.36
N ALA A 49 19.31 -8.09 2.34
CA ALA A 49 18.83 -6.85 1.74
C ALA A 49 19.93 -6.17 0.92
N GLN A 50 19.52 -5.51 -0.17
CA GLN A 50 20.31 -4.56 -0.92
C GLN A 50 19.51 -3.26 -1.09
N ASP A 51 20.07 -2.27 -1.75
CA ASP A 51 19.47 -0.93 -1.87
C ASP A 51 18.01 -0.92 -2.33
N TRP A 52 17.57 -1.90 -3.13
CA TRP A 52 16.24 -1.91 -3.70
C TRP A 52 15.39 -3.13 -3.33
N TRP A 53 15.95 -4.21 -2.78
CA TRP A 53 15.20 -5.44 -2.47
C TRP A 53 15.53 -6.04 -1.09
N VAL A 54 14.57 -6.86 -0.61
CA VAL A 54 14.70 -7.70 0.59
C VAL A 54 14.34 -9.15 0.22
N ARG A 55 15.09 -10.11 0.78
CA ARG A 55 14.91 -11.57 0.64
C ARG A 55 15.05 -12.27 1.99
N ASP A 56 14.94 -13.61 2.00
CA ASP A 56 15.13 -14.47 3.15
C ASP A 56 14.20 -14.11 4.32
N ILE A 57 12.95 -13.81 3.97
CA ILE A 57 11.94 -13.41 4.94
C ILE A 57 11.41 -14.66 5.65
N HIS A 58 11.98 -14.97 6.81
CA HIS A 58 11.61 -16.12 7.64
C HIS A 58 10.73 -15.72 8.84
N ASN A 59 10.75 -14.46 9.21
CA ASN A 59 9.92 -13.89 10.26
C ASN A 59 9.09 -12.74 9.69
N PRO A 60 7.94 -13.04 9.06
CA PRO A 60 7.10 -12.02 8.42
C PRO A 60 6.78 -10.87 9.36
N SER A 61 6.79 -9.65 8.81
CA SER A 61 6.64 -8.43 9.59
C SER A 61 6.00 -7.31 8.79
N VAL A 62 5.60 -6.25 9.45
CA VAL A 62 5.27 -4.97 8.83
C VAL A 62 6.19 -3.89 9.35
N VAL A 63 6.68 -3.05 8.44
CA VAL A 63 7.43 -1.84 8.77
C VAL A 63 6.45 -0.67 8.78
N VAL A 64 6.39 0.05 9.89
CA VAL A 64 5.42 1.12 10.12
C VAL A 64 5.98 2.47 9.68
N TYR A 65 5.22 3.20 8.90
CA TYR A 65 5.49 4.58 8.50
C TYR A 65 4.33 5.45 8.95
N THR A 66 4.59 6.39 9.84
CA THR A 66 3.57 7.30 10.37
C THR A 66 3.66 8.67 9.71
N PRO A 67 2.52 9.29 9.38
CA PRO A 67 2.49 10.67 8.90
C PRO A 67 2.88 11.64 10.01
N ALA A 68 3.16 12.89 9.66
CA ALA A 68 3.28 13.96 10.64
C ALA A 68 1.95 14.10 11.41
N LYS A 69 2.04 14.32 12.72
CA LYS A 69 0.89 14.33 13.63
C LYS A 69 -0.17 15.36 13.24
N GLU A 70 0.26 16.47 12.66
CA GLU A 70 -0.58 17.60 12.27
C GLU A 70 -1.52 17.30 11.12
N ILE A 71 -1.17 16.33 10.27
CA ILE A 71 -1.95 15.91 9.09
C ILE A 71 -2.51 14.50 9.22
N ALA A 72 -2.14 13.78 10.29
CA ALA A 72 -2.56 12.39 10.48
C ALA A 72 -4.09 12.27 10.48
N ASN A 73 -4.59 11.29 9.72
CA ASN A 73 -6.00 10.94 9.71
C ASN A 73 -6.19 9.48 10.17
N SER A 74 -7.44 9.03 10.22
CA SER A 74 -7.75 7.70 10.74
C SER A 74 -7.61 6.56 9.73
N THR A 75 -7.15 6.82 8.51
CA THR A 75 -7.01 5.79 7.47
C THR A 75 -5.63 5.13 7.55
N ALA A 76 -5.59 3.85 7.25
CA ALA A 76 -4.35 3.08 7.15
C ALA A 76 -4.29 2.29 5.84
N VAL A 77 -3.08 2.02 5.36
CA VAL A 77 -2.84 1.18 4.18
C VAL A 77 -1.74 0.16 4.49
N LEU A 78 -2.05 -1.13 4.32
CA LEU A 78 -1.05 -2.18 4.20
C LEU A 78 -0.52 -2.18 2.76
N ILE A 79 0.79 -2.34 2.56
CA ILE A 79 1.44 -2.31 1.25
C ILE A 79 2.22 -3.60 1.06
N ALA A 80 1.91 -4.34 -0.01
CA ALA A 80 2.67 -5.52 -0.44
C ALA A 80 3.53 -5.16 -1.65
N PRO A 81 4.86 -5.04 -1.50
CA PRO A 81 5.75 -4.84 -2.64
C PRO A 81 5.75 -6.03 -3.59
N GLY A 82 6.03 -5.79 -4.88
CA GLY A 82 6.22 -6.84 -5.87
C GLY A 82 7.61 -7.47 -5.81
N GLY A 83 7.97 -8.18 -6.88
CA GLY A 83 9.25 -8.87 -7.02
C GLY A 83 9.10 -10.35 -7.35
N GLY A 84 7.96 -10.75 -7.94
CA GLY A 84 7.70 -12.10 -8.48
C GLY A 84 7.70 -13.21 -7.44
N HIS A 85 7.45 -12.93 -6.17
CA HIS A 85 7.60 -13.84 -5.02
C HIS A 85 9.03 -14.39 -4.84
N ARG A 86 10.04 -13.74 -5.46
CA ARG A 86 11.46 -14.08 -5.33
C ARG A 86 12.23 -13.10 -4.45
N ASN A 87 11.79 -11.87 -4.42
CA ASN A 87 12.27 -10.78 -3.58
C ASN A 87 11.13 -9.78 -3.35
N LEU A 88 11.32 -8.84 -2.44
CA LEU A 88 10.47 -7.65 -2.34
C LEU A 88 11.21 -6.45 -2.91
N VAL A 89 10.59 -5.71 -3.84
CA VAL A 89 11.08 -4.41 -4.33
C VAL A 89 10.78 -3.37 -3.24
N PHE A 90 11.51 -3.47 -2.14
CA PHE A 90 11.13 -2.85 -0.86
C PHE A 90 11.18 -1.33 -0.89
N ASN A 91 12.19 -0.74 -1.55
CA ASN A 91 12.32 0.71 -1.58
C ASN A 91 11.27 1.35 -2.48
N ALA A 92 11.24 0.98 -3.76
CA ALA A 92 10.38 1.66 -4.74
C ALA A 92 8.88 1.35 -4.62
N GLU A 93 8.52 0.13 -4.16
CA GLU A 93 7.13 -0.32 -4.06
C GLU A 93 6.64 -0.44 -2.62
N GLY A 94 7.55 -0.36 -1.65
CA GLY A 94 7.24 -0.34 -0.22
C GLY A 94 7.40 1.05 0.36
N ARG A 95 8.66 1.47 0.61
CA ARG A 95 8.98 2.73 1.27
C ARG A 95 8.42 3.95 0.51
N ASP A 96 8.67 4.04 -0.80
CA ASP A 96 8.27 5.23 -1.56
C ASP A 96 6.74 5.36 -1.63
N ALA A 97 6.02 4.23 -1.71
CA ALA A 97 4.56 4.21 -1.58
C ALA A 97 4.10 4.60 -0.17
N ALA A 98 4.77 4.12 0.88
CA ALA A 98 4.46 4.51 2.26
C ALA A 98 4.65 6.02 2.47
N LEU A 99 5.73 6.60 1.92
CA LEU A 99 5.99 8.04 1.98
C LEU A 99 4.93 8.86 1.22
N PHE A 100 4.41 8.34 0.10
CA PHE A 100 3.28 8.96 -0.58
C PHE A 100 2.03 9.00 0.32
N PHE A 101 1.65 7.88 0.94
CA PHE A 101 0.51 7.85 1.84
C PHE A 101 0.70 8.73 3.07
N ASN A 102 1.90 8.81 3.62
CA ASN A 102 2.16 9.70 4.75
C ASN A 102 1.97 11.19 4.42
N LYS A 103 2.26 11.62 3.18
CA LYS A 103 1.94 12.99 2.73
C LYS A 103 0.44 13.27 2.71
N LEU A 104 -0.38 12.24 2.54
CA LEU A 104 -1.85 12.29 2.60
C LEU A 104 -2.41 12.11 4.03
N GLY A 105 -1.55 12.03 5.05
CA GLY A 105 -1.95 11.82 6.43
C GLY A 105 -2.33 10.38 6.80
N ILE A 106 -2.06 9.43 5.91
CA ILE A 106 -2.39 8.00 6.09
C ILE A 106 -1.22 7.26 6.73
N THR A 107 -1.49 6.46 7.76
CA THR A 107 -0.50 5.53 8.33
C THR A 107 -0.29 4.35 7.39
N ALA A 108 0.95 4.09 7.00
CA ALA A 108 1.30 3.02 6.07
C ALA A 108 2.09 1.90 6.76
N PHE A 109 1.83 0.66 6.35
CA PHE A 109 2.46 -0.55 6.85
C PHE A 109 3.03 -1.34 5.67
N VAL A 110 4.33 -1.46 5.54
CA VAL A 110 4.97 -2.20 4.44
C VAL A 110 5.17 -3.65 4.87
N LEU A 111 4.53 -4.56 4.17
CA LEU A 111 4.54 -6.00 4.46
C LEU A 111 5.81 -6.66 3.92
N LYS A 112 6.53 -7.34 4.80
CA LYS A 112 7.54 -8.33 4.45
C LYS A 112 6.90 -9.71 4.56
N TYR A 113 6.43 -10.24 3.44
CA TYR A 113 5.79 -11.56 3.35
C TYR A 113 6.75 -12.64 2.87
N ARG A 114 6.49 -13.91 3.21
CA ARG A 114 7.32 -15.06 2.83
C ARG A 114 7.34 -15.27 1.32
N LEU A 115 8.54 -15.46 0.77
CA LEU A 115 8.83 -15.50 -0.66
C LEU A 115 8.88 -16.93 -1.17
N ALA A 116 7.79 -17.41 -1.76
CA ALA A 116 7.63 -18.81 -2.13
C ALA A 116 8.38 -19.23 -3.40
N ARG A 117 8.78 -18.28 -4.25
CA ARG A 117 9.55 -18.53 -5.49
C ARG A 117 11.01 -18.14 -5.39
N GLN A 118 11.47 -17.75 -4.21
CA GLN A 118 12.89 -17.58 -3.94
C GLN A 118 13.59 -18.94 -4.02
N GLU A 119 14.79 -19.00 -4.56
CA GLU A 119 15.58 -20.21 -4.62
C GLU A 119 15.80 -20.79 -3.22
N GLY A 120 15.60 -22.11 -3.08
CA GLY A 120 15.68 -22.80 -1.78
C GLY A 120 14.57 -22.47 -0.78
N SER A 121 13.53 -21.75 -1.19
CA SER A 121 12.42 -21.40 -0.31
C SER A 121 11.65 -22.64 0.16
N PRO A 122 11.38 -22.78 1.47
CA PRO A 122 10.54 -23.86 1.99
C PRO A 122 9.04 -23.51 1.94
N TYR A 123 8.65 -22.37 1.39
CA TYR A 123 7.30 -21.84 1.46
C TYR A 123 6.45 -22.26 0.26
N SER A 124 5.15 -22.50 0.49
CA SER A 124 4.15 -22.72 -0.56
C SER A 124 3.58 -21.36 -0.99
N LEU A 125 3.47 -21.17 -2.31
CA LEU A 125 2.90 -19.97 -2.89
C LEU A 125 1.42 -19.81 -2.52
N ASP A 126 0.67 -20.90 -2.55
CA ASP A 126 -0.78 -20.89 -2.30
C ASP A 126 -1.17 -20.70 -0.82
N ILE A 127 -0.19 -20.74 0.10
CA ILE A 127 -0.47 -20.71 1.53
C ILE A 127 0.18 -19.50 2.19
N HIS A 128 1.50 -19.36 2.10
CA HIS A 128 2.23 -18.53 3.04
C HIS A 128 2.12 -17.02 2.78
N PRO A 129 2.16 -16.51 1.53
CA PRO A 129 1.94 -15.09 1.30
C PRO A 129 0.55 -14.63 1.74
N GLN A 130 -0.49 -15.45 1.49
CA GLN A 130 -1.85 -15.18 1.92
C GLN A 130 -2.00 -15.21 3.45
N GLN A 131 -1.38 -16.20 4.11
CA GLN A 131 -1.37 -16.32 5.56
C GLN A 131 -0.73 -15.08 6.21
N ASP A 132 0.37 -14.58 5.65
CA ASP A 132 1.07 -13.39 6.11
C ASP A 132 0.21 -12.12 5.91
N ALA A 133 -0.46 -12.01 4.76
CA ALA A 133 -1.37 -10.89 4.48
C ALA A 133 -2.56 -10.84 5.44
N TYR A 134 -3.25 -11.95 5.66
CA TYR A 134 -4.32 -12.02 6.66
C TYR A 134 -3.82 -11.67 8.06
N ARG A 135 -2.67 -12.20 8.45
CA ARG A 135 -2.10 -11.92 9.76
C ARG A 135 -1.73 -10.45 9.91
N ALA A 136 -1.18 -9.82 8.87
CA ALA A 136 -0.85 -8.40 8.87
C ALA A 136 -2.11 -7.53 9.04
N LEU A 137 -3.16 -7.74 8.23
CA LEU A 137 -4.42 -6.99 8.33
C LEU A 137 -5.07 -7.15 9.72
N ARG A 138 -5.10 -8.37 10.26
CA ARG A 138 -5.60 -8.65 11.60
C ARG A 138 -4.78 -7.97 12.69
N THR A 139 -3.45 -7.98 12.56
CA THR A 139 -2.54 -7.32 13.51
C THR A 139 -2.74 -5.81 13.52
N ILE A 140 -2.81 -5.18 12.34
CA ILE A 140 -3.07 -3.74 12.21
C ILE A 140 -4.45 -3.40 12.83
N ARG A 141 -5.48 -4.14 12.49
CA ARG A 141 -6.84 -3.93 13.00
C ARG A 141 -6.92 -4.11 14.52
N SER A 142 -6.22 -5.09 15.09
CA SER A 142 -6.17 -5.32 16.55
C SER A 142 -5.47 -4.19 17.31
N ARG A 143 -4.60 -3.44 16.63
CA ARG A 143 -3.81 -2.34 17.19
C ARG A 143 -4.27 -0.96 16.70
N ALA A 144 -5.48 -0.87 16.16
CA ALA A 144 -6.01 0.37 15.56
C ALA A 144 -5.90 1.57 16.50
N ASN A 145 -6.26 1.40 17.78
CA ASN A 145 -6.18 2.46 18.78
C ASN A 145 -4.74 2.96 19.02
N GLU A 146 -3.75 2.08 18.95
CA GLU A 146 -2.34 2.43 19.14
C GLU A 146 -1.84 3.38 18.05
N PHE A 147 -2.33 3.18 16.81
CA PHE A 147 -1.96 3.97 15.65
C PHE A 147 -2.91 5.14 15.36
N GLY A 148 -3.96 5.32 16.17
CA GLY A 148 -4.97 6.35 15.94
C GLY A 148 -5.76 6.15 14.65
N ILE A 149 -5.94 4.91 14.18
CA ILE A 149 -6.64 4.57 12.94
C ILE A 149 -8.02 3.97 13.21
N ASP A 150 -8.92 4.10 12.25
CA ASP A 150 -10.22 3.44 12.24
C ASP A 150 -10.05 2.00 11.74
N PRO A 151 -10.43 0.96 12.52
CA PRO A 151 -10.35 -0.43 12.09
C PRO A 151 -11.19 -0.75 10.84
N ASN A 152 -12.12 0.15 10.46
CA ASN A 152 -12.96 0.04 9.27
C ASN A 152 -12.43 0.88 8.09
N LYS A 153 -11.24 1.50 8.21
CA LYS A 153 -10.58 2.27 7.15
C LYS A 153 -9.18 1.75 6.87
N ILE A 154 -9.02 0.43 6.74
CA ILE A 154 -7.75 -0.22 6.44
C ILE A 154 -7.77 -0.72 5.00
N GLY A 155 -7.00 -0.08 4.13
CA GLY A 155 -6.79 -0.50 2.74
C GLY A 155 -5.64 -1.50 2.59
N PHE A 156 -5.62 -2.18 1.45
CA PHE A 156 -4.51 -3.03 1.07
C PHE A 156 -4.06 -2.71 -0.36
N MET A 157 -2.82 -2.25 -0.49
CA MET A 157 -2.18 -1.93 -1.76
C MET A 157 -1.17 -3.00 -2.13
N GLY A 158 -1.07 -3.34 -3.42
CA GLY A 158 -0.04 -4.24 -3.90
C GLY A 158 0.41 -3.97 -5.32
N PHE A 159 1.71 -4.17 -5.54
CA PHE A 159 2.38 -4.02 -6.84
C PHE A 159 2.72 -5.39 -7.41
N SER A 160 2.42 -5.66 -8.68
CA SER A 160 2.84 -6.90 -9.36
C SER A 160 2.48 -8.15 -8.55
N ALA A 161 3.44 -8.96 -8.14
CA ALA A 161 3.26 -10.09 -7.22
C ALA A 161 2.63 -9.69 -5.87
N GLY A 162 2.88 -8.47 -5.39
CA GLY A 162 2.19 -7.93 -4.21
C GLY A 162 0.71 -7.68 -4.49
N GLY A 163 0.33 -7.29 -5.71
CA GLY A 163 -1.06 -7.21 -6.16
C GLY A 163 -1.75 -8.57 -6.16
N GLU A 164 -1.02 -9.64 -6.49
CA GLU A 164 -1.50 -11.01 -6.34
C GLU A 164 -1.77 -11.35 -4.87
N VAL A 165 -0.90 -10.93 -3.95
CA VAL A 165 -1.12 -11.10 -2.50
C VAL A 165 -2.38 -10.35 -2.03
N VAL A 166 -2.62 -9.14 -2.52
CA VAL A 166 -3.87 -8.40 -2.28
C VAL A 166 -5.07 -9.19 -2.75
N ALA A 167 -5.06 -9.66 -4.01
CA ALA A 167 -6.15 -10.44 -4.59
C ALA A 167 -6.44 -11.72 -3.80
N SER A 168 -5.41 -12.38 -3.25
CA SER A 168 -5.54 -13.63 -2.49
C SER A 168 -6.43 -13.50 -1.25
N VAL A 169 -6.62 -12.30 -0.70
CA VAL A 169 -7.41 -12.04 0.52
C VAL A 169 -8.65 -11.18 0.27
N SER A 170 -8.64 -10.31 -0.73
CA SER A 170 -9.69 -9.31 -0.94
C SER A 170 -11.03 -9.90 -1.37
N TYR A 171 -11.01 -10.99 -2.10
CA TYR A 171 -12.21 -11.64 -2.66
C TYR A 171 -12.72 -12.83 -1.82
N LYS A 172 -12.20 -12.99 -0.62
CA LYS A 172 -12.64 -13.99 0.36
C LYS A 172 -13.33 -13.29 1.53
N SER A 173 -14.07 -14.03 2.38
CA SER A 173 -14.78 -13.47 3.53
C SER A 173 -13.84 -12.72 4.49
N GLY A 174 -12.63 -13.23 4.66
CA GLY A 174 -11.67 -12.68 5.62
C GLY A 174 -12.01 -13.00 7.08
N ASP A 175 -13.07 -13.73 7.34
CA ASP A 175 -13.52 -14.03 8.70
C ASP A 175 -12.43 -14.66 9.54
N GLY A 176 -12.40 -14.27 10.81
CA GLY A 176 -11.52 -14.87 11.80
C GLY A 176 -12.06 -16.21 12.29
N ASP A 177 -11.16 -17.05 12.77
CA ASP A 177 -11.51 -18.27 13.51
C ASP A 177 -11.85 -17.91 14.96
N THR A 178 -13.15 -17.87 15.30
CA THR A 178 -13.63 -17.51 16.65
C THR A 178 -13.11 -18.44 17.74
N THR A 179 -12.67 -19.65 17.38
CA THR A 179 -12.13 -20.67 18.29
C THR A 179 -10.61 -20.59 18.43
N ALA A 180 -9.93 -19.81 17.63
CA ALA A 180 -8.47 -19.69 17.65
C ALA A 180 -7.95 -19.29 19.04
N LYS A 181 -6.87 -19.94 19.50
CA LYS A 181 -6.21 -19.60 20.75
C LYS A 181 -5.60 -18.19 20.72
N ASP A 182 -5.00 -17.81 19.59
CA ASP A 182 -4.48 -16.46 19.39
C ASP A 182 -5.64 -15.50 19.05
N PRO A 183 -5.90 -14.49 19.88
CA PRO A 183 -7.02 -13.56 19.67
C PRO A 183 -6.92 -12.76 18.38
N ILE A 184 -5.72 -12.52 17.83
CA ILE A 184 -5.53 -11.84 16.55
C ILE A 184 -6.16 -12.66 15.40
N ASN A 185 -6.12 -13.99 15.46
CA ASN A 185 -6.72 -14.85 14.46
C ASN A 185 -8.26 -14.86 14.48
N ARG A 186 -8.90 -14.32 15.51
CA ARG A 186 -10.36 -14.17 15.62
C ARG A 186 -10.89 -12.94 14.89
N ILE A 187 -10.00 -12.01 14.48
CA ILE A 187 -10.35 -10.75 13.85
C ILE A 187 -10.54 -10.96 12.34
N ASN A 188 -11.46 -10.22 11.73
CA ASN A 188 -11.62 -10.22 10.29
C ASN A 188 -10.36 -9.64 9.60
N GLY A 189 -9.85 -10.35 8.60
CA GLY A 189 -8.64 -10.01 7.84
C GLY A 189 -8.92 -9.44 6.44
N LYS A 190 -10.18 -9.10 6.10
CA LYS A 190 -10.52 -8.50 4.81
C LYS A 190 -10.16 -7.01 4.79
N PRO A 191 -9.55 -6.47 3.74
CA PRO A 191 -9.33 -5.03 3.62
C PRO A 191 -10.67 -4.30 3.36
N ASN A 192 -10.76 -3.03 3.79
CA ASN A 192 -11.94 -2.20 3.57
C ASN A 192 -11.97 -1.58 2.17
N PHE A 193 -10.81 -1.41 1.54
CA PHE A 193 -10.62 -1.05 0.14
C PHE A 193 -9.31 -1.64 -0.37
N GLN A 194 -9.12 -1.68 -1.69
CA GLN A 194 -7.89 -2.21 -2.27
C GLN A 194 -7.33 -1.33 -3.38
N ILE A 195 -6.02 -1.39 -3.55
CA ILE A 195 -5.29 -0.66 -4.58
C ILE A 195 -4.39 -1.66 -5.31
N LEU A 196 -4.65 -1.86 -6.60
CA LEU A 196 -3.95 -2.83 -7.44
C LEU A 196 -3.12 -2.11 -8.50
N VAL A 197 -1.81 -2.22 -8.40
CA VAL A 197 -0.87 -1.61 -9.33
C VAL A 197 -0.22 -2.70 -10.17
N TYR A 198 -0.57 -2.77 -11.44
CA TYR A 198 -0.16 -3.83 -12.39
C TYR A 198 -0.09 -5.23 -11.73
N PRO A 199 -1.19 -5.72 -11.11
CA PRO A 199 -1.18 -6.99 -10.40
C PRO A 199 -0.89 -8.13 -11.35
N GLY A 200 -0.10 -9.12 -10.88
CA GLY A 200 0.05 -10.38 -11.63
C GLY A 200 -1.27 -11.17 -11.68
N PRO A 201 -1.32 -12.25 -12.48
CA PRO A 201 -2.56 -12.98 -12.76
C PRO A 201 -3.02 -13.94 -11.65
N LEU A 202 -2.20 -14.21 -10.64
CA LEU A 202 -2.55 -15.19 -9.61
C LEU A 202 -3.66 -14.65 -8.69
N TRP A 203 -4.57 -15.55 -8.33
CA TRP A 203 -5.71 -15.28 -7.44
C TRP A 203 -6.68 -14.19 -7.90
N ILE A 204 -6.57 -13.75 -9.15
CA ILE A 204 -7.63 -12.94 -9.77
C ILE A 204 -8.88 -13.82 -9.84
N PRO A 205 -10.01 -13.38 -9.26
CA PRO A 205 -11.21 -14.20 -9.21
C PRO A 205 -11.86 -14.30 -10.59
N THR A 206 -12.69 -15.31 -10.78
CA THR A 206 -13.58 -15.44 -11.97
C THR A 206 -14.96 -14.82 -11.72
N THR A 207 -15.31 -14.58 -10.45
CA THR A 207 -16.53 -13.91 -10.02
C THR A 207 -16.25 -13.11 -8.77
N ILE A 208 -16.96 -11.99 -8.57
CA ILE A 208 -16.97 -11.25 -7.33
C ILE A 208 -18.42 -11.00 -6.90
N ASP A 209 -18.64 -10.85 -5.61
CA ASP A 209 -19.92 -10.47 -5.03
C ASP A 209 -19.96 -8.98 -4.63
N ALA A 210 -21.11 -8.53 -4.18
CA ALA A 210 -21.32 -7.14 -3.74
C ALA A 210 -20.50 -6.74 -2.48
N ASN A 211 -19.87 -7.72 -1.81
CA ASN A 211 -19.01 -7.47 -0.64
C ASN A 211 -17.53 -7.35 -1.02
N ALA A 212 -17.19 -7.36 -2.30
CA ALA A 212 -15.83 -7.07 -2.74
C ALA A 212 -15.43 -5.65 -2.29
N PRO A 213 -14.18 -5.45 -1.81
CA PRO A 213 -13.74 -4.12 -1.40
C PRO A 213 -13.77 -3.14 -2.59
N PRO A 214 -14.21 -1.89 -2.42
CA PRO A 214 -13.99 -0.85 -3.42
C PRO A 214 -12.53 -0.82 -3.87
N ALA A 215 -12.28 -0.53 -5.16
CA ALA A 215 -10.95 -0.70 -5.72
C ALA A 215 -10.48 0.51 -6.54
N PHE A 216 -9.19 0.84 -6.38
CA PHE A 216 -8.43 1.62 -7.36
C PHE A 216 -7.48 0.69 -8.11
N MET A 217 -7.45 0.77 -9.44
CA MET A 217 -6.66 -0.14 -10.26
C MET A 217 -5.90 0.63 -11.34
N VAL A 218 -4.61 0.29 -11.54
CA VAL A 218 -3.78 0.95 -12.55
C VAL A 218 -2.81 -0.03 -13.22
N ALA A 219 -2.73 0.01 -14.55
CA ALA A 219 -1.72 -0.69 -15.36
C ALA A 219 -1.45 0.03 -16.68
N ALA A 220 -0.47 -0.44 -17.43
CA ALA A 220 -0.24 -0.06 -18.81
C ALA A 220 -0.76 -1.15 -19.76
N MET A 221 -1.38 -0.77 -20.88
CA MET A 221 -1.93 -1.71 -21.87
C MET A 221 -0.88 -2.53 -22.59
N ASP A 222 0.34 -2.03 -22.66
CA ASP A 222 1.50 -2.73 -23.23
C ASP A 222 2.25 -3.62 -22.22
N ASP A 223 1.78 -3.71 -20.98
CA ASP A 223 2.26 -4.69 -19.99
C ASP A 223 1.70 -6.07 -20.32
N ALA A 224 2.52 -6.90 -20.96
CA ALA A 224 2.15 -8.24 -21.41
C ALA A 224 1.74 -9.19 -20.26
N CYS A 225 2.24 -8.94 -19.04
CA CYS A 225 1.89 -9.72 -17.85
C CYS A 225 0.56 -9.28 -17.26
N CYS A 226 0.39 -7.98 -17.10
CA CYS A 226 -0.38 -7.47 -15.96
C CYS A 226 -1.47 -6.45 -16.35
N ALA A 227 -1.67 -6.18 -17.65
CA ALA A 227 -2.82 -5.44 -18.16
C ALA A 227 -4.11 -6.26 -18.06
N LYS A 228 -4.05 -7.53 -18.49
CA LYS A 228 -5.24 -8.41 -18.52
C LYS A 228 -5.94 -8.58 -17.16
N PRO A 229 -5.24 -8.82 -16.04
CA PRO A 229 -5.89 -8.88 -14.73
C PRO A 229 -6.79 -7.69 -14.41
N ILE A 230 -6.37 -6.47 -14.71
CA ILE A 230 -7.17 -5.27 -14.46
C ILE A 230 -8.38 -5.20 -15.41
N ILE A 231 -8.22 -5.58 -16.68
CA ILE A 231 -9.32 -5.63 -17.64
C ILE A 231 -10.40 -6.62 -17.19
N ASP A 232 -10.00 -7.81 -16.75
CA ASP A 232 -10.91 -8.83 -16.24
C ASP A 232 -11.63 -8.34 -14.97
N LEU A 233 -10.90 -7.75 -14.00
CA LEU A 233 -11.49 -7.19 -12.80
C LEU A 233 -12.46 -6.05 -13.09
N ALA A 234 -12.16 -5.17 -14.04
CA ALA A 234 -13.05 -4.08 -14.44
C ALA A 234 -14.45 -4.59 -14.81
N GLN A 235 -14.51 -5.66 -15.60
CA GLN A 235 -15.77 -6.30 -16.00
C GLN A 235 -16.51 -6.91 -14.80
N LEU A 236 -15.80 -7.57 -13.90
CA LEU A 236 -16.37 -8.19 -12.71
C LEU A 236 -16.93 -7.14 -11.74
N TYR A 237 -16.20 -6.05 -11.50
CA TYR A 237 -16.65 -4.93 -10.65
C TYR A 237 -17.89 -4.25 -11.22
N HIS A 238 -17.91 -4.01 -12.55
CA HIS A 238 -19.07 -3.46 -13.23
C HIS A 238 -20.30 -4.37 -13.08
N ALA A 239 -20.14 -5.67 -13.32
CA ALA A 239 -21.22 -6.65 -13.20
C ALA A 239 -21.76 -6.78 -11.76
N ALA A 240 -20.88 -6.74 -10.75
CA ALA A 240 -21.25 -6.81 -9.34
C ALA A 240 -21.76 -5.48 -8.77
N LYS A 241 -21.71 -4.38 -9.54
CA LYS A 241 -22.05 -3.00 -9.11
C LYS A 241 -21.26 -2.55 -7.88
N VAL A 242 -20.01 -2.97 -7.77
CA VAL A 242 -19.07 -2.52 -6.74
C VAL A 242 -18.26 -1.35 -7.28
N SER A 243 -18.00 -0.35 -6.44
CA SER A 243 -17.22 0.84 -6.82
C SER A 243 -15.79 0.48 -7.22
N ALA A 244 -15.36 0.95 -8.39
CA ALA A 244 -13.97 0.83 -8.84
C ALA A 244 -13.58 2.01 -9.72
N GLU A 245 -12.38 2.54 -9.50
CA GLU A 245 -11.72 3.48 -10.40
C GLU A 245 -10.56 2.79 -11.10
N ILE A 246 -10.44 2.94 -12.43
CA ILE A 246 -9.54 2.15 -13.26
C ILE A 246 -8.81 3.04 -14.24
N HIS A 247 -7.48 2.97 -14.23
CA HIS A 247 -6.61 3.67 -15.16
C HIS A 247 -5.77 2.68 -15.99
N LEU A 248 -6.02 2.62 -17.29
CA LEU A 248 -5.25 1.84 -18.25
C LEU A 248 -4.51 2.80 -19.19
N TYR A 249 -3.23 2.98 -18.94
CA TYR A 249 -2.38 3.84 -19.77
C TYR A 249 -1.97 3.11 -21.04
N ALA A 250 -1.93 3.83 -22.19
CA ALA A 250 -1.62 3.21 -23.48
C ALA A 250 -0.22 2.58 -23.53
N LYS A 251 0.73 3.17 -22.78
CA LYS A 251 2.14 2.74 -22.72
C LYS A 251 2.67 2.87 -21.31
N GLY A 252 3.66 2.07 -20.97
CA GLY A 252 4.31 2.13 -19.66
C GLY A 252 5.06 0.88 -19.29
N ASP A 253 4.76 -0.24 -19.95
CA ASP A 253 5.30 -1.55 -19.62
C ASP A 253 5.07 -1.90 -18.14
N HIS A 254 5.82 -2.85 -17.62
CA HIS A 254 5.74 -3.29 -16.22
C HIS A 254 6.62 -2.45 -15.29
N ALA A 255 6.27 -2.43 -14.00
CA ALA A 255 7.10 -1.87 -12.91
C ALA A 255 7.40 -0.37 -13.02
N PHE A 256 6.41 0.45 -13.40
CA PHE A 256 6.54 1.91 -13.32
C PHE A 256 6.53 2.45 -11.87
N ASN A 257 6.30 1.60 -10.86
CA ASN A 257 6.32 1.88 -9.42
C ASN A 257 5.43 3.10 -9.08
N MET A 258 5.93 4.04 -8.27
CA MET A 258 5.22 5.30 -7.97
C MET A 258 5.37 6.36 -9.08
N GLY A 259 5.63 5.94 -10.33
CA GLY A 259 5.80 6.85 -11.47
C GLY A 259 7.22 7.39 -11.65
N HIS A 260 8.17 7.07 -10.75
CA HIS A 260 9.53 7.62 -10.80
C HIS A 260 10.42 6.97 -11.88
N ARG A 261 10.02 5.81 -12.42
CA ARG A 261 10.80 5.06 -13.44
C ARG A 261 10.38 5.35 -14.87
N THR A 262 9.48 6.31 -15.09
CA THR A 262 8.96 6.64 -16.42
C THR A 262 9.05 8.13 -16.69
N THR A 263 9.21 8.49 -17.96
CA THR A 263 9.11 9.88 -18.45
C THR A 263 7.74 10.17 -19.06
N LEU A 264 6.84 9.18 -19.12
CA LEU A 264 5.49 9.33 -19.63
C LEU A 264 4.66 10.14 -18.62
N LYS A 265 4.23 11.35 -19.03
CA LYS A 265 3.57 12.33 -18.13
C LYS A 265 2.39 11.73 -17.35
N GLY A 266 1.49 11.00 -18.02
CA GLY A 266 0.34 10.38 -17.36
C GLY A 266 0.74 9.38 -16.29
N LEU A 267 1.70 8.50 -16.60
CA LEU A 267 2.23 7.52 -15.63
C LEU A 267 3.07 8.16 -14.52
N HIS A 268 3.74 9.28 -14.80
CA HIS A 268 4.50 9.99 -13.76
C HIS A 268 3.60 10.54 -12.65
N THR A 269 2.35 10.84 -12.97
CA THR A 269 1.36 11.45 -12.06
C THR A 269 0.17 10.54 -11.73
N TRP A 270 0.27 9.23 -11.97
CA TRP A 270 -0.86 8.32 -11.70
C TRP A 270 -1.28 8.32 -10.23
N ALA A 271 -0.32 8.53 -9.32
CA ALA A 271 -0.58 8.55 -7.89
C ALA A 271 -1.43 9.76 -7.45
N ASP A 272 -1.46 10.86 -8.24
CA ASP A 272 -2.37 11.98 -7.99
C ASP A 272 -3.82 11.54 -8.17
N ARG A 273 -4.11 10.65 -9.13
CA ARG A 273 -5.47 10.08 -9.32
C ARG A 273 -5.86 9.17 -8.16
N LEU A 274 -4.89 8.45 -7.59
CA LEU A 274 -5.13 7.66 -6.37
C LEU A 274 -5.48 8.57 -5.19
N ALA A 275 -4.79 9.72 -5.05
CA ALA A 275 -5.09 10.68 -3.99
C ALA A 275 -6.52 11.25 -4.14
N ASP A 276 -6.91 11.64 -5.36
CA ASP A 276 -8.26 12.11 -5.67
C ASP A 276 -9.31 11.04 -5.34
N TRP A 277 -9.08 9.79 -5.77
CA TRP A 277 -10.00 8.70 -5.47
C TRP A 277 -10.15 8.42 -3.96
N LEU A 278 -9.08 8.53 -3.19
CA LEU A 278 -9.12 8.36 -1.73
C LEU A 278 -9.95 9.47 -1.07
N GLU A 279 -9.86 10.70 -1.58
CA GLU A 279 -10.66 11.84 -1.13
C GLU A 279 -12.13 11.67 -1.50
N ASP A 280 -12.44 11.44 -2.78
CA ASP A 280 -13.80 11.28 -3.31
C ASP A 280 -14.54 10.10 -2.66
N SER A 281 -13.80 9.05 -2.28
CA SER A 281 -14.33 7.88 -1.57
C SER A 281 -14.46 8.08 -0.05
N GLY A 282 -14.07 9.23 0.50
CA GLY A 282 -14.18 9.55 1.92
C GLY A 282 -13.17 8.81 2.82
N TYR A 283 -12.09 8.29 2.24
CA TYR A 283 -11.01 7.68 3.01
C TYR A 283 -10.09 8.72 3.64
N ILE A 284 -9.92 9.88 2.99
CA ILE A 284 -9.19 11.02 3.54
C ILE A 284 -10.07 12.28 3.53
N PRO A 285 -9.77 13.26 4.39
CA PRO A 285 -10.45 14.55 4.35
C PRO A 285 -10.18 15.28 3.03
N ALA A 286 -11.16 16.09 2.57
CA ALA A 286 -10.99 16.96 1.43
C ALA A 286 -9.76 17.87 1.61
N GLN A 287 -8.85 17.83 0.66
CA GLN A 287 -7.70 18.72 0.65
C GLN A 287 -8.21 20.12 0.24
N LYS A 288 -7.90 21.13 1.06
CA LYS A 288 -8.24 22.51 0.72
C LYS A 288 -7.50 22.86 -0.58
N VAL A 289 -8.26 22.93 -1.68
CA VAL A 289 -7.75 23.49 -2.92
C VAL A 289 -7.32 24.93 -2.58
N ALA A 290 -6.04 25.23 -2.73
CA ALA A 290 -5.58 26.61 -2.64
C ALA A 290 -6.33 27.39 -3.73
N GLU A 291 -7.26 28.26 -3.34
CA GLU A 291 -7.94 29.16 -4.29
C GLU A 291 -6.83 29.97 -5.00
N THR A 292 -6.54 29.58 -6.24
CA THR A 292 -5.76 30.41 -7.16
C THR A 292 -6.60 31.64 -7.47
N LYS A 293 -6.30 32.74 -6.76
CA LYS A 293 -6.79 34.09 -7.09
C LYS A 293 -6.08 34.62 -8.33
#